data_deabdca35b637b70f4eac6a19f657d51
#
_entry.id   deabdca35b637b70f4eac6a19f657d51
#
_cell.length_a   1.000
_cell.length_b   1.000
_cell.length_c   1.000
_cell.angle_alpha   90.00
_cell.angle_beta   90.00
_cell.angle_gamma   90.00
#
_symmetry.space_group_name_H-M   'P 1'
#
loop_
_entity.id
_entity.type
_entity.pdbx_description
1 polymer ?
#
loop_
_entity_poly.entity_id
_entity_poly.type
_entity_poly.pdbx_seq_one_letter_code
_entity_poly.pdbx_strand_id
1 'polypeptide(L)'
;EDEILLTSNVDFVHFHTYHLIDSIAGSVAVEDIVKLSKLPGVVMIELDGILEIVNSDAKEVHGVGAIYEETGYNGSGSVVAIIDTGIDGEHVGLDDLDDDNSTDDPKIIAFFDAVNNASATDGTVIPYDDHGHGSHCAGTTAGTGAPTYDNPGMAPQAQLVGVKVLDGGGSGSFAGVMLGMEWTVEKRHDFNIRAASMSLGGFGLIEWTSSEEESVNRMANEMVRNGIALFIAAGNSAVSAQIGTPGSAEDVITVGALDKDTKIAVYSSQGPTEEGRVKPNIAFVGSSVMSVEANTGTGYTSMSGTSMATPGAAGVAALMYQANPDLSPFDIRNIMQETSTYRQCHYMGANEPCAEDGIPKNRQNNVYGHGQVEALPAVMEAANLVYGFTNAIDINLNTPITDNSRVNVG
;
A
#
# COMPACT_ATOMS: atom_id res chain seq x y z
N GLU A 1 11.83 34.45 -34.28
CA GLU A 1 12.28 34.18 -32.90
C GLU A 1 13.80 33.99 -32.86
N ASP A 2 14.37 33.15 -33.70
CA ASP A 2 15.82 32.93 -33.80
C ASP A 2 16.60 34.22 -34.14
N GLU A 3 16.00 35.13 -34.89
CA GLU A 3 16.63 36.39 -35.33
C GLU A 3 16.81 37.39 -34.17
N ILE A 4 15.95 37.35 -33.15
CA ILE A 4 16.02 38.20 -31.94
C ILE A 4 17.13 37.70 -31.01
N LEU A 5 17.29 36.39 -30.87
CA LEU A 5 18.35 35.79 -30.06
C LEU A 5 19.74 35.99 -30.69
N LEU A 6 19.84 35.85 -32.01
CA LEU A 6 21.09 36.05 -32.75
C LEU A 6 21.60 37.50 -32.75
N THR A 7 20.73 38.48 -32.55
CA THR A 7 21.08 39.92 -32.50
C THR A 7 21.25 40.47 -31.09
N SER A 8 20.91 39.70 -30.07
CA SER A 8 21.08 40.05 -28.66
C SER A 8 22.46 39.59 -28.16
N ASN A 9 23.13 40.43 -27.35
CA ASN A 9 24.35 40.06 -26.64
C ASN A 9 24.07 39.11 -25.47
N VAL A 10 23.15 38.16 -25.64
CA VAL A 10 22.79 37.11 -24.68
C VAL A 10 23.30 35.79 -25.20
N ASP A 11 24.11 35.11 -24.42
CA ASP A 11 24.61 33.77 -24.75
C ASP A 11 23.54 32.75 -24.39
N PHE A 12 22.61 32.54 -25.33
CA PHE A 12 21.52 31.56 -25.21
C PHE A 12 21.80 30.38 -26.14
N VAL A 13 21.93 29.19 -25.53
CA VAL A 13 22.08 27.91 -26.27
C VAL A 13 20.70 27.33 -26.45
N HIS A 14 20.16 27.39 -27.65
CA HIS A 14 18.85 26.87 -28.04
C HIS A 14 18.87 25.33 -28.10
N PHE A 15 17.86 24.66 -27.51
CA PHE A 15 17.68 23.20 -27.54
C PHE A 15 16.48 22.79 -28.39
N HIS A 16 15.31 23.44 -28.20
CA HIS A 16 14.08 23.08 -28.89
C HIS A 16 13.14 24.28 -29.05
N THR A 17 12.32 24.26 -30.09
CA THR A 17 11.22 25.20 -30.33
C THR A 17 9.89 24.45 -30.29
N TYR A 18 8.98 24.89 -29.43
CA TYR A 18 7.64 24.36 -29.31
C TYR A 18 6.66 25.17 -30.17
N HIS A 19 5.91 24.47 -31.06
CA HIS A 19 5.00 25.15 -32.00
C HIS A 19 3.53 25.17 -31.53
N LEU A 20 3.18 24.40 -30.50
CA LEU A 20 1.85 24.39 -29.89
C LEU A 20 1.68 25.50 -28.85
N ILE A 21 2.77 25.89 -28.25
CA ILE A 21 2.91 27.00 -27.33
C ILE A 21 4.09 27.81 -27.84
N ASP A 22 3.97 29.11 -28.14
CA ASP A 22 5.05 29.91 -28.68
C ASP A 22 6.21 30.03 -27.65
N SER A 23 7.00 28.96 -27.55
CA SER A 23 8.09 28.89 -26.56
C SER A 23 9.31 28.14 -27.09
N ILE A 24 10.45 28.42 -26.47
CA ILE A 24 11.75 27.81 -26.79
C ILE A 24 12.39 27.30 -25.49
N ALA A 25 13.08 26.18 -25.58
CA ALA A 25 13.93 25.66 -24.52
C ALA A 25 15.40 25.86 -24.86
N GLY A 26 16.19 26.20 -23.84
CA GLY A 26 17.63 26.38 -24.01
C GLY A 26 18.32 26.67 -22.68
N SER A 27 19.64 26.86 -22.71
CA SER A 27 20.41 27.29 -21.56
C SER A 27 20.95 28.71 -21.74
N VAL A 28 21.03 29.46 -20.65
CA VAL A 28 21.54 30.79 -20.58
C VAL A 28 22.37 30.98 -19.32
N ALA A 29 23.43 31.78 -19.39
CA ALA A 29 24.18 32.15 -18.19
C ALA A 29 23.31 32.92 -17.20
N VAL A 30 23.45 32.69 -15.90
CA VAL A 30 22.61 33.29 -14.84
C VAL A 30 22.64 34.84 -14.91
N GLU A 31 23.78 35.42 -15.21
CA GLU A 31 23.95 36.86 -15.39
C GLU A 31 23.20 37.45 -16.60
N ASP A 32 22.84 36.60 -17.57
CA ASP A 32 22.14 37.00 -18.79
C ASP A 32 20.62 36.82 -18.72
N ILE A 33 20.08 36.14 -17.68
CA ILE A 33 18.63 35.94 -17.50
C ILE A 33 17.86 37.27 -17.52
N VAL A 34 18.39 38.28 -16.82
CA VAL A 34 17.77 39.65 -16.79
C VAL A 34 17.84 40.33 -18.13
N LYS A 35 18.86 40.07 -18.95
CA LYS A 35 18.95 40.60 -20.30
C LYS A 35 17.95 39.88 -21.21
N LEU A 36 17.87 38.56 -21.11
CA LEU A 36 16.94 37.73 -21.86
C LEU A 36 15.49 38.18 -21.59
N SER A 37 15.12 38.41 -20.33
CA SER A 37 13.76 38.83 -19.95
C SER A 37 13.32 40.18 -20.52
N LYS A 38 14.24 40.98 -21.00
CA LYS A 38 13.98 42.30 -21.57
C LYS A 38 13.91 42.33 -23.11
N LEU A 39 14.17 41.18 -23.73
CA LEU A 39 14.08 41.08 -25.19
C LEU A 39 12.63 41.19 -25.65
N PRO A 40 12.38 41.89 -26.78
CA PRO A 40 11.04 41.96 -27.36
C PRO A 40 10.50 40.52 -27.65
N GLY A 41 9.28 40.24 -27.22
CA GLY A 41 8.64 38.96 -27.44
C GLY A 41 8.84 37.94 -26.30
N VAL A 42 9.75 38.18 -25.36
CA VAL A 42 9.88 37.39 -24.16
C VAL A 42 8.82 37.82 -23.15
N VAL A 43 7.85 36.94 -22.90
CA VAL A 43 6.75 37.18 -21.97
C VAL A 43 7.05 36.59 -20.59
N MET A 44 7.70 35.41 -20.55
CA MET A 44 8.03 34.70 -19.33
C MET A 44 9.32 33.88 -19.54
N ILE A 45 10.09 33.75 -18.48
CA ILE A 45 11.20 32.79 -18.38
C ILE A 45 10.91 31.91 -17.17
N GLU A 46 10.93 30.63 -17.37
CA GLU A 46 10.80 29.64 -16.31
C GLU A 46 12.00 28.70 -16.30
N LEU A 47 12.30 28.15 -15.16
CA LEU A 47 13.34 27.14 -15.03
C LEU A 47 12.85 25.85 -15.68
N ASP A 48 13.68 25.23 -16.52
CA ASP A 48 13.45 23.86 -17.01
C ASP A 48 13.59 22.91 -15.83
N GLY A 49 12.44 22.58 -15.23
CA GLY A 49 12.36 21.72 -14.07
C GLY A 49 12.52 20.26 -14.46
N ILE A 50 13.20 19.49 -13.64
CA ILE A 50 13.27 18.03 -13.81
C ILE A 50 11.91 17.47 -13.37
N LEU A 51 11.22 16.81 -14.31
CA LEU A 51 10.08 15.97 -13.98
C LEU A 51 10.63 14.58 -13.62
N GLU A 52 10.68 14.31 -12.35
CA GLU A 52 10.96 12.96 -11.86
C GLU A 52 9.68 12.13 -11.85
N ILE A 53 9.81 10.84 -12.17
CA ILE A 53 8.72 9.87 -11.93
C ILE A 53 8.62 9.73 -10.41
N VAL A 54 7.63 10.37 -9.80
CA VAL A 54 7.41 10.28 -8.36
C VAL A 54 6.73 8.95 -8.06
N ASN A 55 7.51 7.92 -7.72
CA ASN A 55 7.04 6.57 -7.45
C ASN A 55 6.88 6.26 -5.93
N SER A 56 7.32 7.15 -5.07
CA SER A 56 7.20 7.06 -3.61
C SER A 56 5.82 7.44 -3.06
N ASP A 57 4.90 7.86 -3.90
CA ASP A 57 3.65 8.54 -3.50
C ASP A 57 2.79 7.74 -2.51
N ALA A 58 2.72 6.41 -2.63
CA ALA A 58 1.93 5.61 -1.69
C ALA A 58 2.49 5.69 -0.25
N LYS A 59 3.81 5.66 -0.09
CA LYS A 59 4.46 5.80 1.23
C LYS A 59 4.30 7.20 1.80
N GLU A 60 4.46 8.22 0.96
CA GLU A 60 4.29 9.62 1.35
C GLU A 60 2.84 9.93 1.74
N VAL A 61 1.87 9.51 0.90
CA VAL A 61 0.43 9.71 1.14
C VAL A 61 -0.01 9.09 2.46
N HIS A 62 0.58 7.98 2.88
CA HIS A 62 0.24 7.27 4.11
C HIS A 62 1.19 7.57 5.29
N GLY A 63 2.19 8.43 5.11
CA GLY A 63 3.11 8.83 6.17
C GLY A 63 4.09 7.75 6.63
N VAL A 64 4.37 6.74 5.79
CA VAL A 64 5.26 5.62 6.14
C VAL A 64 6.70 6.06 6.31
N GLY A 65 7.18 7.02 5.51
CA GLY A 65 8.53 7.58 5.64
C GLY A 65 8.81 8.16 7.02
N ALA A 66 7.85 8.86 7.60
CA ALA A 66 7.97 9.44 8.94
C ALA A 66 8.14 8.36 10.04
N ILE A 67 7.59 7.15 9.85
CA ILE A 67 7.77 6.05 10.81
C ILE A 67 9.24 5.66 10.90
N TYR A 68 9.91 5.53 9.75
CA TYR A 68 11.33 5.14 9.73
C TYR A 68 12.21 6.19 10.43
N GLU A 69 11.90 7.48 10.19
CA GLU A 69 12.65 8.61 10.78
C GLU A 69 12.40 8.77 12.28
N GLU A 70 11.14 8.65 12.72
CA GLU A 70 10.76 8.95 14.10
C GLU A 70 10.94 7.76 15.05
N THR A 71 10.74 6.53 14.56
CA THR A 71 10.73 5.33 15.41
C THR A 71 11.84 4.32 15.09
N GLY A 72 12.39 4.37 13.88
CA GLY A 72 13.30 3.35 13.36
C GLY A 72 12.59 2.03 12.99
N TYR A 73 11.26 1.97 13.04
CA TYR A 73 10.51 0.76 12.64
C TYR A 73 10.49 0.62 11.13
N ASN A 74 10.86 -0.55 10.64
CA ASN A 74 10.99 -0.88 9.22
C ASN A 74 10.42 -2.28 8.86
N GLY A 75 9.74 -2.91 9.82
CA GLY A 75 9.15 -4.24 9.68
C GLY A 75 10.00 -5.39 10.23
N SER A 76 11.19 -5.11 10.78
CA SER A 76 12.08 -6.14 11.31
C SER A 76 11.39 -7.03 12.34
N GLY A 77 11.55 -8.36 12.19
CA GLY A 77 10.93 -9.36 13.05
C GLY A 77 9.46 -9.67 12.74
N SER A 78 8.87 -8.99 11.77
CA SER A 78 7.50 -9.26 11.30
C SER A 78 7.52 -10.17 10.08
N VAL A 79 6.48 -11.01 9.93
CA VAL A 79 6.30 -11.90 8.78
C VAL A 79 4.91 -11.71 8.17
N VAL A 80 4.87 -11.50 6.85
CA VAL A 80 3.62 -11.34 6.08
C VAL A 80 3.50 -12.44 5.03
N ALA A 81 2.36 -13.13 5.00
CA ALA A 81 2.06 -14.07 3.92
C ALA A 81 1.47 -13.32 2.71
N ILE A 82 1.97 -13.62 1.51
CA ILE A 82 1.42 -13.16 0.24
C ILE A 82 0.72 -14.34 -0.42
N ILE A 83 -0.61 -14.32 -0.42
CA ILE A 83 -1.47 -15.38 -0.96
C ILE A 83 -1.95 -14.92 -2.34
N ASP A 84 -1.22 -15.34 -3.39
CA ASP A 84 -1.37 -14.75 -4.72
C ASP A 84 -0.87 -15.71 -5.84
N THR A 85 -0.25 -15.19 -6.92
CA THR A 85 0.30 -15.96 -8.06
C THR A 85 1.67 -16.56 -7.77
N GLY A 86 2.28 -16.29 -6.63
CA GLY A 86 3.64 -16.67 -6.26
C GLY A 86 4.49 -15.47 -5.90
N ILE A 87 5.79 -15.68 -5.68
CA ILE A 87 6.79 -14.63 -5.44
C ILE A 87 8.07 -15.03 -6.21
N ASP A 88 8.62 -14.11 -6.99
CA ASP A 88 9.93 -14.25 -7.63
C ASP A 88 11.05 -14.07 -6.61
N GLY A 89 11.57 -15.18 -6.08
CA GLY A 89 12.62 -15.19 -5.07
C GLY A 89 14.02 -14.91 -5.62
N GLU A 90 14.19 -14.74 -6.94
CA GLU A 90 15.46 -14.40 -7.55
C GLU A 90 15.59 -12.90 -7.85
N HIS A 91 14.52 -12.11 -7.62
CA HIS A 91 14.56 -10.67 -7.81
C HIS A 91 15.29 -10.00 -6.65
N VAL A 92 16.31 -9.15 -6.95
CA VAL A 92 17.18 -8.51 -5.93
C VAL A 92 16.45 -7.70 -4.85
N GLY A 93 15.23 -7.28 -5.09
CA GLY A 93 14.42 -6.60 -4.06
C GLY A 93 13.62 -7.57 -3.17
N LEU A 94 13.75 -8.91 -3.39
CA LEU A 94 13.00 -9.95 -2.69
C LEU A 94 13.85 -11.17 -2.31
N ASP A 95 15.15 -11.19 -2.61
CA ASP A 95 16.03 -12.34 -2.37
C ASP A 95 16.52 -12.38 -0.90
N ASP A 96 16.99 -11.27 -0.37
CA ASP A 96 17.43 -11.17 1.03
C ASP A 96 16.98 -9.86 1.71
N LEU A 97 17.38 -9.64 2.97
CA LEU A 97 16.97 -8.48 3.76
C LEU A 97 17.94 -7.30 3.66
N ASP A 98 19.24 -7.55 3.50
CA ASP A 98 20.27 -6.53 3.52
C ASP A 98 20.94 -6.30 2.16
N ASP A 99 20.48 -7.02 1.11
CA ASP A 99 20.99 -7.00 -0.25
C ASP A 99 22.49 -7.39 -0.35
N ASP A 100 22.97 -8.20 0.61
CA ASP A 100 24.32 -8.79 0.64
C ASP A 100 24.22 -10.32 0.58
N ASN A 101 24.21 -10.89 -0.60
CA ASN A 101 24.10 -12.34 -0.85
C ASN A 101 25.18 -13.21 -0.14
N SER A 102 26.05 -12.62 0.68
CA SER A 102 27.00 -13.34 1.53
C SER A 102 26.46 -13.64 2.94
N THR A 103 25.36 -13.03 3.32
CA THR A 103 24.63 -13.26 4.58
C THR A 103 23.53 -14.31 4.39
N ASP A 104 23.05 -14.92 5.48
CA ASP A 104 21.99 -15.93 5.46
C ASP A 104 20.74 -15.32 6.12
N ASP A 105 20.14 -14.36 5.41
CA ASP A 105 18.97 -13.63 5.87
C ASP A 105 17.88 -13.48 4.80
N PRO A 106 17.33 -14.61 4.34
CA PRO A 106 16.39 -14.65 3.22
C PRO A 106 15.15 -13.78 3.49
N LYS A 107 14.74 -13.03 2.48
CA LYS A 107 13.48 -12.28 2.50
C LYS A 107 12.28 -13.22 2.50
N ILE A 108 12.30 -14.27 1.69
CA ILE A 108 11.24 -15.28 1.59
C ILE A 108 11.66 -16.51 2.40
N ILE A 109 11.03 -16.70 3.55
CA ILE A 109 11.39 -17.76 4.51
C ILE A 109 10.62 -19.06 4.31
N ALA A 110 9.53 -19.06 3.55
CA ALA A 110 8.76 -20.22 3.18
C ALA A 110 7.96 -19.97 1.91
N PHE A 111 7.69 -21.04 1.16
CA PHE A 111 6.86 -20.99 -0.02
C PHE A 111 5.97 -22.24 -0.11
N PHE A 112 4.69 -22.02 -0.39
CA PHE A 112 3.73 -23.10 -0.65
C PHE A 112 3.04 -22.88 -2.00
N ASP A 113 3.08 -23.90 -2.83
CA ASP A 113 2.38 -23.94 -4.12
C ASP A 113 1.13 -24.80 -3.98
N ALA A 114 -0.02 -24.18 -3.73
CA ALA A 114 -1.31 -24.86 -3.66
C ALA A 114 -1.82 -25.32 -5.03
N VAL A 115 -1.33 -24.71 -6.12
CA VAL A 115 -1.69 -25.11 -7.49
C VAL A 115 -1.16 -26.52 -7.78
N ASN A 116 0.10 -26.78 -7.39
CA ASN A 116 0.76 -28.08 -7.60
C ASN A 116 0.90 -28.90 -6.30
N ASN A 117 0.38 -28.40 -5.17
CA ASN A 117 0.48 -29.03 -3.84
C ASN A 117 1.93 -29.33 -3.43
N ALA A 118 2.81 -28.33 -3.54
CA ALA A 118 4.24 -28.42 -3.22
C ALA A 118 4.67 -27.34 -2.20
N SER A 119 5.62 -27.65 -1.31
CA SER A 119 6.15 -26.70 -0.34
C SER A 119 7.68 -26.65 -0.34
N ALA A 120 8.24 -25.46 -0.10
CA ALA A 120 9.65 -25.13 -0.21
C ALA A 120 10.39 -24.96 1.11
N THR A 121 9.82 -25.33 2.24
CA THR A 121 10.45 -25.18 3.56
C THR A 121 11.69 -26.02 3.77
N ASP A 122 11.90 -27.02 2.90
CA ASP A 122 13.08 -27.90 2.86
C ASP A 122 14.07 -27.57 1.74
N GLY A 123 13.87 -26.44 1.01
CA GLY A 123 14.70 -26.04 -0.10
C GLY A 123 14.45 -26.81 -1.41
N THR A 124 13.41 -27.65 -1.49
CA THR A 124 13.11 -28.47 -2.67
C THR A 124 12.31 -27.72 -3.75
N VAL A 125 11.64 -26.62 -3.38
CA VAL A 125 10.89 -25.73 -4.29
C VAL A 125 11.40 -24.32 -4.13
N ILE A 126 12.02 -23.76 -5.16
CA ILE A 126 12.43 -22.36 -5.18
C ILE A 126 11.17 -21.49 -5.35
N PRO A 127 10.99 -20.43 -4.55
CA PRO A 127 9.90 -19.49 -4.76
C PRO A 127 9.89 -18.93 -6.18
N TYR A 128 8.76 -18.95 -6.85
CA TYR A 128 8.60 -18.46 -8.21
C TYR A 128 7.26 -17.79 -8.44
N ASP A 129 7.19 -16.97 -9.48
CA ASP A 129 5.96 -16.32 -9.94
C ASP A 129 5.91 -16.33 -11.48
N ASP A 130 5.01 -17.11 -12.04
CA ASP A 130 4.80 -17.26 -13.47
C ASP A 130 3.79 -16.27 -14.07
N HIS A 131 3.28 -15.34 -13.24
CA HIS A 131 2.36 -14.26 -13.64
C HIS A 131 2.93 -12.86 -13.34
N GLY A 132 3.56 -12.66 -12.19
CA GLY A 132 4.16 -11.39 -11.74
C GLY A 132 3.31 -10.55 -10.79
N HIS A 133 2.02 -10.84 -10.62
CA HIS A 133 1.15 -10.07 -9.75
C HIS A 133 1.51 -10.25 -8.27
N GLY A 134 1.77 -11.48 -7.82
CA GLY A 134 2.16 -11.76 -6.43
C GLY A 134 3.51 -11.14 -6.06
N SER A 135 4.49 -11.14 -6.99
CA SER A 135 5.77 -10.48 -6.77
C SER A 135 5.63 -8.97 -6.63
N HIS A 136 4.73 -8.35 -7.42
CA HIS A 136 4.41 -6.94 -7.27
C HIS A 136 3.78 -6.66 -5.89
N CYS A 137 2.86 -7.49 -5.43
CA CYS A 137 2.26 -7.41 -4.09
C CYS A 137 3.31 -7.60 -2.99
N ALA A 138 4.21 -8.58 -3.14
CA ALA A 138 5.32 -8.84 -2.22
C ALA A 138 6.26 -7.62 -2.10
N GLY A 139 6.66 -7.05 -3.23
CA GLY A 139 7.48 -5.84 -3.27
C GLY A 139 6.80 -4.63 -2.64
N THR A 140 5.49 -4.45 -2.88
CA THR A 140 4.70 -3.38 -2.25
C THR A 140 4.63 -3.52 -0.73
N THR A 141 4.52 -4.75 -0.23
CA THR A 141 4.50 -5.03 1.22
C THR A 141 5.88 -4.79 1.83
N ALA A 142 6.93 -5.44 1.29
CA ALA A 142 8.20 -5.58 2.00
C ALA A 142 9.44 -5.61 1.08
N GLY A 143 9.37 -5.23 -0.18
CA GLY A 143 10.56 -5.16 -1.04
C GLY A 143 11.63 -4.23 -0.45
N THR A 144 12.91 -4.59 -0.60
CA THR A 144 14.03 -3.75 -0.15
C THR A 144 14.20 -2.49 -0.98
N GLY A 145 13.77 -2.54 -2.24
CA GLY A 145 13.94 -1.46 -3.22
C GLY A 145 15.22 -1.58 -4.04
N ALA A 146 16.04 -2.62 -3.80
CA ALA A 146 17.28 -2.85 -4.53
C ALA A 146 17.04 -2.98 -6.05
N PRO A 147 17.99 -2.55 -6.92
CA PRO A 147 19.33 -2.07 -6.55
C PRO A 147 19.43 -0.55 -6.33
N THR A 148 18.37 0.22 -6.57
CA THR A 148 18.42 1.70 -6.50
C THR A 148 17.87 2.23 -5.18
N TYR A 149 17.07 1.44 -4.47
CA TYR A 149 16.36 1.81 -3.23
C TYR A 149 15.33 2.94 -3.38
N ASP A 150 14.91 3.23 -4.61
CA ASP A 150 13.90 4.25 -4.91
C ASP A 150 12.49 3.78 -4.59
N ASN A 151 12.24 2.46 -4.67
CA ASN A 151 10.91 1.86 -4.55
C ASN A 151 10.84 0.76 -3.47
N PRO A 152 11.28 0.99 -2.23
CA PRO A 152 11.10 0.01 -1.17
C PRO A 152 9.62 -0.13 -0.79
N GLY A 153 9.24 -1.31 -0.32
CA GLY A 153 7.92 -1.60 0.23
C GLY A 153 7.63 -0.82 1.52
N MET A 154 6.44 -1.02 2.08
CA MET A 154 6.02 -0.35 3.32
C MET A 154 6.80 -0.82 4.54
N ALA A 155 7.25 -2.08 4.56
CA ALA A 155 7.99 -2.70 5.64
C ALA A 155 9.23 -3.45 5.10
N PRO A 156 10.26 -2.73 4.61
CA PRO A 156 11.35 -3.33 3.84
C PRO A 156 12.20 -4.36 4.59
N GLN A 157 12.12 -4.42 5.90
CA GLN A 157 12.79 -5.42 6.73
C GLN A 157 11.86 -6.52 7.27
N ALA A 158 10.59 -6.54 6.85
CA ALA A 158 9.71 -7.67 7.11
C ALA A 158 10.08 -8.85 6.20
N GLN A 159 9.98 -10.06 6.75
CA GLN A 159 10.11 -11.30 5.99
C GLN A 159 8.76 -11.69 5.35
N LEU A 160 8.84 -12.51 4.31
CA LEU A 160 7.69 -12.92 3.52
C LEU A 160 7.53 -14.44 3.54
N VAL A 161 6.27 -14.87 3.43
CA VAL A 161 5.89 -16.24 3.11
C VAL A 161 5.06 -16.20 1.84
N GLY A 162 5.51 -16.89 0.79
CA GLY A 162 4.78 -17.00 -0.47
C GLY A 162 3.77 -18.14 -0.44
N VAL A 163 2.53 -17.87 -0.84
CA VAL A 163 1.48 -18.89 -0.96
C VAL A 163 0.83 -18.73 -2.33
N LYS A 164 1.28 -19.57 -3.28
CA LYS A 164 0.77 -19.54 -4.65
C LYS A 164 -0.55 -20.30 -4.72
N VAL A 165 -1.65 -19.56 -4.91
CA VAL A 165 -3.02 -20.10 -5.04
C VAL A 165 -3.62 -19.83 -6.42
N LEU A 166 -2.96 -18.96 -7.20
CA LEU A 166 -3.34 -18.61 -8.56
C LEU A 166 -2.26 -19.10 -9.55
N ASP A 167 -2.70 -19.61 -10.69
CA ASP A 167 -1.82 -20.09 -11.76
C ASP A 167 -1.17 -18.96 -12.57
N GLY A 168 -0.37 -19.31 -13.59
CA GLY A 168 0.27 -18.36 -14.50
C GLY A 168 -0.71 -17.56 -15.38
N GLY A 169 -2.00 -17.86 -15.35
CA GLY A 169 -3.07 -17.07 -15.94
C GLY A 169 -3.76 -16.11 -14.97
N GLY A 170 -3.30 -16.08 -13.71
CA GLY A 170 -3.89 -15.27 -12.65
C GLY A 170 -5.23 -15.80 -12.12
N SER A 171 -5.49 -17.10 -12.30
CA SER A 171 -6.76 -17.74 -11.92
C SER A 171 -6.53 -18.87 -10.93
N GLY A 172 -7.47 -19.08 -10.02
CA GLY A 172 -7.47 -20.17 -9.06
C GLY A 172 -8.87 -20.62 -8.65
N SER A 173 -9.01 -21.88 -8.24
CA SER A 173 -10.28 -22.38 -7.71
C SER A 173 -10.46 -21.99 -6.25
N PHE A 174 -11.71 -21.89 -5.79
CA PHE A 174 -12.01 -21.68 -4.36
C PHE A 174 -11.34 -22.75 -3.49
N ALA A 175 -11.33 -24.01 -3.93
CA ALA A 175 -10.66 -25.09 -3.21
C ALA A 175 -9.15 -24.87 -3.09
N GLY A 176 -8.48 -24.43 -4.16
CA GLY A 176 -7.04 -24.11 -4.14
C GLY A 176 -6.73 -22.92 -3.24
N VAL A 177 -7.54 -21.88 -3.29
CA VAL A 177 -7.42 -20.71 -2.42
C VAL A 177 -7.60 -21.11 -0.94
N MET A 178 -8.63 -21.91 -0.63
CA MET A 178 -8.85 -22.40 0.73
C MET A 178 -7.72 -23.31 1.23
N LEU A 179 -7.11 -24.13 0.35
CA LEU A 179 -5.93 -24.94 0.69
C LEU A 179 -4.74 -24.05 1.08
N GLY A 180 -4.49 -22.98 0.34
CA GLY A 180 -3.45 -21.99 0.68
C GLY A 180 -3.72 -21.27 2.01
N MET A 181 -4.97 -20.92 2.26
CA MET A 181 -5.39 -20.33 3.54
C MET A 181 -5.18 -21.29 4.71
N GLU A 182 -5.59 -22.54 4.57
CA GLU A 182 -5.44 -23.59 5.59
C GLU A 182 -3.96 -23.83 5.92
N TRP A 183 -3.11 -24.00 4.90
CA TRP A 183 -1.67 -24.12 5.07
C TRP A 183 -1.07 -22.92 5.81
N THR A 184 -1.48 -21.72 5.48
CA THR A 184 -0.99 -20.49 6.14
C THR A 184 -1.34 -20.50 7.64
N VAL A 185 -2.55 -20.92 8.00
CA VAL A 185 -2.97 -21.07 9.40
C VAL A 185 -2.18 -22.15 10.12
N GLU A 186 -2.00 -23.31 9.49
CA GLU A 186 -1.23 -24.42 10.07
C GLU A 186 0.23 -24.02 10.35
N LYS A 187 0.82 -23.23 9.44
CA LYS A 187 2.22 -22.80 9.49
C LYS A 187 2.47 -21.49 10.23
N ARG A 188 1.42 -20.82 10.71
CA ARG A 188 1.57 -19.49 11.33
C ARG A 188 2.53 -19.43 12.52
N HIS A 189 2.62 -20.51 13.30
CA HIS A 189 3.56 -20.57 14.44
C HIS A 189 4.97 -20.98 14.02
N ASP A 190 5.10 -21.82 12.99
CA ASP A 190 6.39 -22.25 12.48
C ASP A 190 7.18 -21.07 11.91
N PHE A 191 6.49 -20.11 11.25
CA PHE A 191 7.09 -18.96 10.58
C PHE A 191 6.69 -17.61 11.20
N ASN A 192 6.01 -17.58 12.33
CA ASN A 192 5.54 -16.37 12.99
C ASN A 192 4.68 -15.47 12.05
N ILE A 193 3.81 -16.08 11.22
CA ILE A 193 2.92 -15.35 10.31
C ILE A 193 1.85 -14.63 11.11
N ARG A 194 1.83 -13.30 11.08
CA ARG A 194 0.89 -12.46 11.83
C ARG A 194 -0.05 -11.66 10.92
N ALA A 195 0.36 -11.40 9.68
CA ALA A 195 -0.46 -10.73 8.67
C ALA A 195 -0.44 -11.53 7.36
N ALA A 196 -1.49 -11.35 6.56
CA ALA A 196 -1.55 -11.90 5.21
C ALA A 196 -2.22 -10.91 4.26
N SER A 197 -1.72 -10.85 3.02
CA SER A 197 -2.29 -10.07 1.91
C SER A 197 -2.87 -11.03 0.88
N MET A 198 -4.15 -10.82 0.54
CA MET A 198 -4.85 -11.53 -0.53
C MET A 198 -5.39 -10.53 -1.55
N SER A 199 -4.62 -10.32 -2.61
CA SER A 199 -4.97 -9.39 -3.69
C SER A 199 -5.78 -10.06 -4.78
N LEU A 200 -6.79 -10.81 -4.38
CA LEU A 200 -7.66 -11.61 -5.24
C LEU A 200 -9.11 -11.52 -4.80
N GLY A 201 -10.02 -11.92 -5.67
CA GLY A 201 -11.43 -12.00 -5.36
C GLY A 201 -12.25 -12.38 -6.59
N GLY A 202 -13.48 -12.78 -6.34
CA GLY A 202 -14.42 -13.16 -7.38
C GLY A 202 -15.86 -13.09 -6.88
N PHE A 203 -16.79 -13.46 -7.76
CA PHE A 203 -18.19 -13.60 -7.39
C PHE A 203 -18.54 -15.07 -7.44
N GLY A 204 -19.23 -15.56 -6.42
CA GLY A 204 -19.79 -16.90 -6.42
C GLY A 204 -20.78 -17.11 -7.57
N LEU A 205 -20.96 -18.35 -8.00
CA LEU A 205 -21.93 -18.73 -9.03
C LEU A 205 -23.37 -18.82 -8.50
N ILE A 206 -23.55 -18.68 -7.19
CA ILE A 206 -24.82 -18.83 -6.47
C ILE A 206 -25.12 -17.52 -5.77
N GLU A 207 -26.34 -17.02 -5.92
CA GLU A 207 -26.84 -15.92 -5.09
C GLU A 207 -27.10 -16.44 -3.67
N TRP A 208 -26.32 -15.95 -2.71
CA TRP A 208 -26.50 -16.21 -1.30
C TRP A 208 -27.34 -15.12 -0.63
N THR A 209 -27.94 -15.44 0.49
CA THR A 209 -28.63 -14.43 1.31
C THR A 209 -27.67 -13.72 2.27
N SER A 210 -26.48 -14.25 2.42
CA SER A 210 -25.40 -13.69 3.22
C SER A 210 -24.05 -14.11 2.65
N SER A 211 -23.09 -13.21 2.61
CA SER A 211 -21.71 -13.51 2.20
C SER A 211 -21.04 -14.58 3.09
N GLU A 212 -21.53 -14.77 4.32
CA GLU A 212 -21.01 -15.78 5.26
C GLU A 212 -21.42 -17.21 4.92
N GLU A 213 -22.33 -17.41 3.96
CA GLU A 213 -22.70 -18.75 3.48
C GLU A 213 -21.62 -19.34 2.56
N GLU A 214 -20.78 -18.51 1.95
CA GLU A 214 -19.67 -18.97 1.11
C GLU A 214 -18.52 -19.57 1.93
N SER A 215 -18.03 -20.75 1.49
CA SER A 215 -16.96 -21.46 2.20
C SER A 215 -15.65 -20.66 2.26
N VAL A 216 -15.30 -19.91 1.22
CA VAL A 216 -14.09 -19.09 1.16
C VAL A 216 -14.17 -17.94 2.18
N ASN A 217 -15.31 -17.29 2.34
CA ASN A 217 -15.53 -16.27 3.37
C ASN A 217 -15.40 -16.84 4.78
N ARG A 218 -15.97 -18.02 5.01
CA ARG A 218 -15.82 -18.71 6.31
C ARG A 218 -14.39 -19.06 6.62
N MET A 219 -13.62 -19.53 5.61
CA MET A 219 -12.19 -19.82 5.77
C MET A 219 -11.40 -18.53 6.06
N ALA A 220 -11.72 -17.42 5.39
CA ALA A 220 -11.10 -16.14 5.64
C ALA A 220 -11.34 -15.63 7.08
N ASN A 221 -12.57 -15.76 7.59
CA ASN A 221 -12.88 -15.46 8.98
C ASN A 221 -12.11 -16.36 9.95
N GLU A 222 -11.98 -17.67 9.65
CA GLU A 222 -11.19 -18.59 10.49
C GLU A 222 -9.70 -18.23 10.50
N MET A 223 -9.12 -17.74 9.40
CA MET A 223 -7.73 -17.22 9.42
C MET A 223 -7.59 -16.09 10.44
N VAL A 224 -8.50 -15.13 10.43
CA VAL A 224 -8.48 -14.00 11.37
C VAL A 224 -8.63 -14.47 12.81
N ARG A 225 -9.59 -15.36 13.09
CA ARG A 225 -9.82 -15.94 14.42
C ARG A 225 -8.65 -16.78 14.93
N ASN A 226 -7.85 -17.32 14.00
CA ASN A 226 -6.61 -18.02 14.31
C ASN A 226 -5.37 -17.11 14.43
N GLY A 227 -5.53 -15.79 14.46
CA GLY A 227 -4.48 -14.85 14.83
C GLY A 227 -3.72 -14.21 13.65
N ILE A 228 -4.25 -14.27 12.43
CA ILE A 228 -3.66 -13.65 11.24
C ILE A 228 -4.49 -12.44 10.82
N ALA A 229 -3.93 -11.23 10.84
CA ALA A 229 -4.56 -10.05 10.28
C ALA A 229 -4.64 -10.18 8.75
N LEU A 230 -5.82 -10.49 8.22
CA LEU A 230 -6.02 -10.80 6.81
C LEU A 230 -6.56 -9.59 6.06
N PHE A 231 -5.74 -9.08 5.13
CA PHE A 231 -6.07 -7.98 4.24
C PHE A 231 -6.53 -8.53 2.88
N ILE A 232 -7.69 -8.06 2.40
CA ILE A 232 -8.26 -8.54 1.13
C ILE A 232 -8.69 -7.35 0.26
N ALA A 233 -8.42 -7.47 -1.04
CA ALA A 233 -8.81 -6.46 -2.01
C ALA A 233 -10.34 -6.34 -2.10
N ALA A 234 -10.84 -5.11 -2.15
CA ALA A 234 -12.27 -4.84 -2.31
C ALA A 234 -12.81 -5.27 -3.69
N GLY A 235 -11.93 -5.34 -4.70
CA GLY A 235 -12.26 -5.61 -6.09
C GLY A 235 -12.22 -4.36 -6.97
N ASN A 236 -12.28 -4.57 -8.30
CA ASN A 236 -12.10 -3.52 -9.30
C ASN A 236 -13.34 -3.36 -10.20
N SER A 237 -14.54 -3.47 -9.64
CA SER A 237 -15.82 -3.42 -10.36
C SER A 237 -16.49 -2.05 -10.35
N ALA A 238 -15.93 -1.06 -9.68
CA ALA A 238 -16.29 0.37 -9.71
C ALA A 238 -17.65 0.78 -9.13
N VAL A 239 -18.55 -0.15 -8.81
CA VAL A 239 -19.95 0.16 -8.44
C VAL A 239 -20.27 -0.32 -7.03
N SER A 240 -21.33 0.26 -6.44
CA SER A 240 -21.83 -0.14 -5.12
C SER A 240 -22.36 -1.59 -5.14
N ALA A 241 -22.31 -2.24 -3.97
CA ALA A 241 -22.71 -3.65 -3.77
C ALA A 241 -21.93 -4.65 -4.66
N GLN A 242 -20.65 -4.37 -4.90
CA GLN A 242 -19.75 -5.19 -5.73
C GLN A 242 -18.47 -5.63 -4.95
N ILE A 243 -18.57 -5.77 -3.64
CA ILE A 243 -17.52 -6.42 -2.84
C ILE A 243 -17.69 -7.94 -2.99
N GLY A 244 -16.77 -8.55 -3.73
CA GLY A 244 -16.79 -9.99 -3.97
C GLY A 244 -16.22 -10.80 -2.79
N THR A 245 -16.27 -12.12 -2.93
CA THR A 245 -15.64 -13.06 -2.00
C THR A 245 -14.13 -13.16 -2.28
N PRO A 246 -13.25 -13.28 -1.27
CA PRO A 246 -13.53 -13.28 0.16
C PRO A 246 -13.49 -11.88 0.81
N GLY A 247 -13.42 -10.79 0.04
CA GLY A 247 -13.40 -9.41 0.56
C GLY A 247 -14.68 -9.03 1.33
N SER A 248 -15.80 -9.69 1.06
CA SER A 248 -17.07 -9.49 1.77
C SER A 248 -17.13 -10.14 3.15
N ALA A 249 -16.20 -11.03 3.52
CA ALA A 249 -16.16 -11.70 4.82
C ALA A 249 -16.12 -10.69 5.99
N GLU A 250 -16.72 -11.07 7.12
CA GLU A 250 -16.97 -10.15 8.25
C GLU A 250 -15.68 -9.72 8.96
N ASP A 251 -14.83 -10.69 9.28
CA ASP A 251 -13.69 -10.48 10.17
C ASP A 251 -12.47 -9.88 9.46
N VAL A 252 -12.38 -10.00 8.14
CA VAL A 252 -11.24 -9.56 7.34
C VAL A 252 -11.16 -8.02 7.22
N ILE A 253 -9.99 -7.52 6.88
CA ILE A 253 -9.74 -6.12 6.58
C ILE A 253 -9.82 -5.93 5.06
N THR A 254 -10.95 -5.46 4.58
CA THR A 254 -11.16 -5.20 3.15
C THR A 254 -10.63 -3.82 2.78
N VAL A 255 -9.81 -3.76 1.73
CA VAL A 255 -9.06 -2.55 1.36
C VAL A 255 -9.56 -2.01 0.03
N GLY A 256 -10.07 -0.77 0.03
CA GLY A 256 -10.39 0.01 -1.16
C GLY A 256 -9.15 0.72 -1.72
N ALA A 257 -9.18 1.05 -3.03
CA ALA A 257 -8.08 1.75 -3.68
C ALA A 257 -8.31 3.25 -3.76
N LEU A 258 -7.29 4.02 -3.37
CA LEU A 258 -7.19 5.46 -3.59
C LEU A 258 -6.31 5.75 -4.81
N ASP A 259 -6.57 6.87 -5.47
CA ASP A 259 -5.58 7.51 -6.33
C ASP A 259 -4.58 8.32 -5.48
N LYS A 260 -3.58 8.90 -6.14
CA LYS A 260 -2.52 9.69 -5.47
C LYS A 260 -3.04 10.99 -4.87
N ASP A 261 -4.17 11.51 -5.34
CA ASP A 261 -4.87 12.68 -4.79
C ASP A 261 -5.76 12.33 -3.59
N THR A 262 -5.66 11.09 -3.10
CA THR A 262 -6.45 10.55 -1.97
C THR A 262 -7.96 10.45 -2.21
N LYS A 263 -8.38 10.49 -3.46
CA LYS A 263 -9.75 10.18 -3.87
C LYS A 263 -9.90 8.69 -4.12
N ILE A 264 -11.12 8.19 -3.97
CA ILE A 264 -11.38 6.80 -4.34
C ILE A 264 -11.10 6.60 -5.84
N ALA A 265 -10.32 5.59 -6.16
CA ALA A 265 -10.03 5.23 -7.54
C ALA A 265 -11.32 4.78 -8.25
N VAL A 266 -11.51 5.23 -9.49
CA VAL A 266 -12.76 5.01 -10.25
C VAL A 266 -13.12 3.54 -10.41
N TYR A 267 -12.15 2.64 -10.33
CA TYR A 267 -12.34 1.20 -10.43
C TYR A 267 -12.60 0.52 -9.08
N SER A 268 -12.30 1.16 -7.95
CA SER A 268 -12.43 0.53 -6.63
C SER A 268 -13.86 0.09 -6.36
N SER A 269 -14.04 -1.20 -6.03
CA SER A 269 -15.36 -1.71 -5.64
C SER A 269 -15.84 -1.07 -4.34
N GLN A 270 -17.15 -0.95 -4.22
CA GLN A 270 -17.83 -0.28 -3.12
C GLN A 270 -18.87 -1.21 -2.51
N GLY A 271 -19.08 -1.08 -1.19
CA GLY A 271 -20.15 -1.78 -0.47
C GLY A 271 -21.55 -1.19 -0.73
N PRO A 272 -22.52 -1.64 0.02
CA PRO A 272 -22.42 -2.61 1.12
C PRO A 272 -22.27 -4.06 0.62
N THR A 273 -22.07 -5.00 1.56
CA THR A 273 -22.22 -6.44 1.28
C THR A 273 -23.72 -6.80 1.10
N GLU A 274 -23.99 -8.04 0.71
CA GLU A 274 -25.38 -8.51 0.49
C GLU A 274 -26.27 -8.32 1.73
N GLU A 275 -25.75 -8.56 2.90
CA GLU A 275 -26.44 -8.38 4.18
C GLU A 275 -26.38 -6.94 4.72
N GLY A 276 -25.81 -6.00 3.97
CA GLY A 276 -25.79 -4.57 4.30
C GLY A 276 -24.64 -4.11 5.21
N ARG A 277 -23.58 -4.93 5.42
CA ARG A 277 -22.38 -4.46 6.13
C ARG A 277 -21.62 -3.42 5.31
N VAL A 278 -21.11 -2.40 6.00
CA VAL A 278 -20.23 -1.41 5.36
C VAL A 278 -18.89 -2.05 5.04
N LYS A 279 -18.51 -2.02 3.77
CA LYS A 279 -17.22 -2.38 3.22
C LYS A 279 -16.86 -1.36 2.10
N PRO A 280 -15.56 -1.12 1.81
CA PRO A 280 -14.38 -1.69 2.46
C PRO A 280 -14.26 -1.26 3.92
N ASN A 281 -13.27 -1.78 4.66
CA ASN A 281 -12.97 -1.34 6.02
C ASN A 281 -12.16 -0.05 6.04
N ILE A 282 -11.16 0.03 5.15
CA ILE A 282 -10.19 1.11 5.01
C ILE A 282 -9.87 1.33 3.54
N ALA A 283 -9.18 2.42 3.23
CA ALA A 283 -8.69 2.70 1.89
C ALA A 283 -7.19 3.03 1.90
N PHE A 284 -6.47 2.58 0.88
CA PHE A 284 -5.04 2.76 0.69
C PHE A 284 -4.73 3.10 -0.77
N VAL A 285 -3.60 3.76 -1.08
CA VAL A 285 -3.21 4.07 -2.46
C VAL A 285 -3.02 2.78 -3.25
N GLY A 286 -3.77 2.66 -4.35
CA GLY A 286 -3.74 1.52 -5.26
C GLY A 286 -3.55 1.91 -6.72
N SER A 287 -3.46 3.21 -7.05
CA SER A 287 -3.25 3.67 -8.43
C SER A 287 -1.80 3.98 -8.70
N SER A 288 -1.28 3.42 -9.80
CA SER A 288 0.10 3.63 -10.29
C SER A 288 1.16 3.33 -9.22
N VAL A 289 0.99 2.25 -8.49
CA VAL A 289 1.95 1.78 -7.48
C VAL A 289 3.12 1.11 -8.18
N MET A 290 4.33 1.60 -7.92
CA MET A 290 5.57 1.01 -8.44
C MET A 290 6.05 -0.09 -7.51
N SER A 291 6.38 -1.25 -8.06
CA SER A 291 6.91 -2.38 -7.29
C SER A 291 7.64 -3.37 -8.20
N VAL A 292 8.11 -4.45 -7.64
CA VAL A 292 8.88 -5.50 -8.32
C VAL A 292 8.20 -5.99 -9.59
N GLU A 293 8.97 -6.09 -10.67
CA GLU A 293 8.60 -6.74 -11.92
C GLU A 293 9.25 -8.13 -11.97
N ALA A 294 8.43 -9.17 -11.79
CA ALA A 294 8.91 -10.54 -11.75
C ALA A 294 9.66 -10.97 -13.03
N ASN A 295 10.59 -11.91 -12.89
CA ASN A 295 11.38 -12.50 -13.97
C ASN A 295 12.29 -11.50 -14.73
N THR A 296 12.58 -10.36 -14.13
CA THR A 296 13.53 -9.37 -14.68
C THR A 296 14.85 -9.30 -13.90
N GLY A 297 14.86 -9.86 -12.69
CA GLY A 297 15.98 -9.82 -11.75
C GLY A 297 16.11 -8.49 -11.00
N THR A 298 15.88 -7.35 -11.65
CA THR A 298 16.11 -6.00 -11.07
C THR A 298 15.04 -4.98 -11.45
N GLY A 299 14.04 -5.36 -12.26
CA GLY A 299 13.08 -4.44 -12.85
C GLY A 299 11.95 -4.07 -11.88
N TYR A 300 11.38 -2.89 -12.09
CA TYR A 300 10.19 -2.42 -11.38
C TYR A 300 9.14 -2.00 -12.39
N THR A 301 7.87 -2.23 -12.06
CA THR A 301 6.74 -1.90 -12.92
C THR A 301 5.61 -1.26 -12.13
N SER A 302 4.79 -0.46 -12.80
CA SER A 302 3.65 0.23 -12.19
C SER A 302 2.35 -0.52 -12.47
N MET A 303 1.61 -0.84 -11.42
CA MET A 303 0.29 -1.44 -11.52
C MET A 303 -0.76 -0.63 -10.77
N SER A 304 -2.04 -0.81 -11.14
CA SER A 304 -3.18 -0.16 -10.49
C SER A 304 -4.27 -1.18 -10.17
N GLY A 305 -4.82 -1.10 -8.97
CA GLY A 305 -5.89 -1.97 -8.48
C GLY A 305 -6.04 -1.91 -6.98
N THR A 306 -7.15 -2.39 -6.45
CA THR A 306 -7.27 -2.71 -5.02
C THR A 306 -6.24 -3.77 -4.60
N SER A 307 -5.75 -4.52 -5.57
CA SER A 307 -4.63 -5.47 -5.44
C SER A 307 -3.31 -4.83 -5.03
N MET A 308 -3.08 -3.53 -5.32
CA MET A 308 -1.88 -2.78 -4.93
C MET A 308 -2.08 -2.05 -3.62
N ALA A 309 -3.32 -1.66 -3.32
CA ALA A 309 -3.69 -1.06 -2.04
C ALA A 309 -3.57 -2.05 -0.87
N THR A 310 -3.99 -3.29 -1.09
CA THR A 310 -4.05 -4.36 -0.08
C THR A 310 -2.69 -4.70 0.52
N PRO A 311 -1.64 -4.99 -0.27
CA PRO A 311 -0.31 -5.29 0.25
C PRO A 311 0.34 -4.08 0.93
N GLY A 312 0.03 -2.85 0.49
CA GLY A 312 0.46 -1.63 1.19
C GLY A 312 -0.09 -1.56 2.61
N ALA A 313 -1.39 -1.81 2.79
CA ALA A 313 -2.00 -1.86 4.12
C ALA A 313 -1.44 -3.01 4.98
N ALA A 314 -1.17 -4.18 4.39
CA ALA A 314 -0.54 -5.30 5.08
C ALA A 314 0.90 -4.99 5.53
N GLY A 315 1.65 -4.21 4.75
CA GLY A 315 2.97 -3.71 5.14
C GLY A 315 2.91 -2.76 6.34
N VAL A 316 1.91 -1.89 6.42
CA VAL A 316 1.69 -1.06 7.62
C VAL A 316 1.38 -1.94 8.84
N ALA A 317 0.62 -3.02 8.70
CA ALA A 317 0.41 -3.97 9.80
C ALA A 317 1.71 -4.63 10.26
N ALA A 318 2.66 -4.91 9.35
CA ALA A 318 3.98 -5.42 9.74
C ALA A 318 4.75 -4.42 10.61
N LEU A 319 4.67 -3.12 10.32
CA LEU A 319 5.23 -2.07 11.17
C LEU A 319 4.54 -2.00 12.54
N MET A 320 3.21 -2.17 12.58
CA MET A 320 2.46 -2.22 13.83
C MET A 320 2.84 -3.44 14.68
N TYR A 321 3.06 -4.61 14.06
CA TYR A 321 3.53 -5.81 14.77
C TYR A 321 4.97 -5.70 15.25
N GLN A 322 5.84 -4.96 14.55
CA GLN A 322 7.16 -4.61 15.08
C GLN A 322 7.04 -3.72 16.33
N ALA A 323 6.12 -2.76 16.33
CA ALA A 323 5.88 -1.88 17.47
C ALA A 323 5.26 -2.63 18.66
N ASN A 324 4.35 -3.57 18.39
CA ASN A 324 3.67 -4.37 19.40
C ASN A 324 3.33 -5.76 18.86
N PRO A 325 4.15 -6.78 19.16
CA PRO A 325 3.91 -8.15 18.67
C PRO A 325 2.72 -8.85 19.31
N ASP A 326 2.13 -8.31 20.37
CA ASP A 326 1.02 -8.93 21.09
C ASP A 326 -0.36 -8.53 20.55
N LEU A 327 -0.43 -7.62 19.55
CA LEU A 327 -1.70 -7.20 18.95
C LEU A 327 -2.44 -8.38 18.33
N SER A 328 -3.73 -8.47 18.59
CA SER A 328 -4.61 -9.38 17.85
C SER A 328 -4.94 -8.81 16.46
N PRO A 329 -5.42 -9.64 15.51
CA PRO A 329 -5.91 -9.16 14.22
C PRO A 329 -7.02 -8.11 14.34
N PHE A 330 -7.87 -8.23 15.37
CA PHE A 330 -8.94 -7.27 15.65
C PHE A 330 -8.39 -5.93 16.18
N ASP A 331 -7.28 -5.95 16.95
CA ASP A 331 -6.60 -4.72 17.37
C ASP A 331 -6.01 -4.00 16.15
N ILE A 332 -5.32 -4.73 15.26
CA ILE A 332 -4.82 -4.17 14.00
C ILE A 332 -5.95 -3.49 13.22
N ARG A 333 -7.08 -4.19 13.01
CA ARG A 333 -8.23 -3.63 12.29
C ARG A 333 -8.77 -2.38 12.98
N ASN A 334 -8.99 -2.44 14.28
CA ASN A 334 -9.58 -1.35 15.03
C ASN A 334 -8.66 -0.12 15.05
N ILE A 335 -7.38 -0.29 15.33
CA ILE A 335 -6.40 0.80 15.31
C ILE A 335 -6.36 1.45 13.93
N MET A 336 -6.23 0.68 12.85
CA MET A 336 -6.22 1.24 11.48
C MET A 336 -7.50 2.01 11.17
N GLN A 337 -8.66 1.51 11.58
CA GLN A 337 -9.94 2.18 11.38
C GLN A 337 -10.06 3.47 12.21
N GLU A 338 -9.66 3.45 13.46
CA GLU A 338 -9.79 4.59 14.37
C GLU A 338 -8.82 5.71 14.05
N THR A 339 -7.61 5.37 13.58
CA THR A 339 -6.57 6.33 13.22
C THR A 339 -6.67 6.83 11.77
N SER A 340 -7.52 6.21 10.93
CA SER A 340 -7.71 6.63 9.54
C SER A 340 -8.30 8.03 9.43
N THR A 341 -7.84 8.79 8.42
CA THR A 341 -8.45 10.05 8.04
C THR A 341 -9.75 9.78 7.30
N TYR A 342 -10.88 10.14 7.94
CA TYR A 342 -12.20 9.98 7.34
C TYR A 342 -12.29 10.78 6.03
N ARG A 343 -12.75 10.12 4.97
CA ARG A 343 -13.00 10.73 3.66
C ARG A 343 -14.50 10.70 3.36
N GLN A 344 -15.02 11.85 2.93
CA GLN A 344 -16.39 11.95 2.43
C GLN A 344 -16.46 11.39 1.02
N CYS A 345 -17.62 10.84 0.66
CA CYS A 345 -17.85 10.38 -0.71
C CYS A 345 -17.76 11.54 -1.69
N HIS A 346 -16.77 11.52 -2.56
CA HIS A 346 -16.65 12.46 -3.68
C HIS A 346 -16.80 11.78 -5.04
N TYR A 347 -17.36 10.56 -5.05
CA TYR A 347 -17.46 9.80 -6.28
C TYR A 347 -18.74 10.13 -7.05
N MET A 348 -18.61 10.48 -8.33
CA MET A 348 -19.73 10.66 -9.24
C MET A 348 -20.35 9.29 -9.55
N GLY A 349 -21.49 8.99 -8.97
CA GLY A 349 -22.25 7.76 -9.22
C GLY A 349 -22.48 6.87 -8.01
N ALA A 350 -21.91 7.15 -6.86
CA ALA A 350 -22.30 6.48 -5.62
C ALA A 350 -23.75 6.84 -5.30
N ASN A 351 -24.63 5.86 -5.30
CA ASN A 351 -26.04 6.05 -4.91
C ASN A 351 -26.23 6.21 -3.40
N GLU A 352 -25.17 6.12 -2.64
CA GLU A 352 -25.18 6.34 -1.20
C GLU A 352 -25.06 7.85 -0.94
N PRO A 353 -25.96 8.45 -0.17
CA PRO A 353 -25.79 9.83 0.25
C PRO A 353 -24.54 9.89 1.13
N CYS A 354 -23.52 10.56 0.64
CA CYS A 354 -22.50 11.12 1.51
C CYS A 354 -23.25 11.93 2.55
N ALA A 355 -22.97 11.75 3.82
CA ALA A 355 -23.61 12.54 4.85
C ALA A 355 -23.43 14.03 4.51
N GLU A 356 -24.47 14.68 4.02
CA GLU A 356 -24.47 16.11 3.69
C GLU A 356 -24.16 16.97 4.91
N ASP A 357 -24.36 16.41 6.11
CA ASP A 357 -24.33 17.11 7.39
C ASP A 357 -23.16 16.75 8.31
N GLY A 358 -22.04 16.23 7.80
CA GLY A 358 -20.84 16.02 8.60
C GLY A 358 -20.37 14.56 8.72
N ILE A 359 -19.39 14.33 9.58
CA ILE A 359 -18.80 13.02 9.83
C ILE A 359 -19.87 12.10 10.47
N PRO A 360 -20.17 10.91 9.87
CA PRO A 360 -21.09 9.96 10.49
C PRO A 360 -20.65 9.57 11.91
N LYS A 361 -21.58 9.20 12.77
CA LYS A 361 -21.27 8.79 14.15
C LYS A 361 -20.29 7.62 14.23
N ASN A 362 -20.37 6.70 13.25
CA ASN A 362 -19.50 5.54 13.13
C ASN A 362 -18.26 5.80 12.25
N ARG A 363 -18.10 7.00 11.70
CA ARG A 363 -16.98 7.41 10.84
C ARG A 363 -16.65 6.41 9.73
N GLN A 364 -17.67 5.87 9.06
CA GLN A 364 -17.49 4.90 7.96
C GLN A 364 -18.54 5.09 6.86
N ASN A 365 -18.19 4.72 5.63
CA ASN A 365 -19.10 4.69 4.47
C ASN A 365 -18.71 3.57 3.49
N ASN A 366 -19.60 3.25 2.55
CA ASN A 366 -19.40 2.16 1.60
C ASN A 366 -18.36 2.44 0.50
N VAL A 367 -17.76 3.61 0.45
CA VAL A 367 -16.77 4.00 -0.56
C VAL A 367 -15.36 3.90 -0.01
N TYR A 368 -15.11 4.48 1.15
CA TYR A 368 -13.78 4.59 1.78
C TYR A 368 -13.64 3.74 3.05
N GLY A 369 -14.71 3.09 3.52
CA GLY A 369 -14.73 2.52 4.85
C GLY A 369 -14.58 3.59 5.92
N HIS A 370 -13.66 3.39 6.86
CA HIS A 370 -13.28 4.38 7.86
C HIS A 370 -12.42 5.52 7.29
N GLY A 371 -11.87 5.35 6.10
CA GLY A 371 -11.12 6.36 5.39
C GLY A 371 -9.73 5.92 4.95
N GLN A 372 -8.89 6.90 4.66
CA GLN A 372 -7.49 6.73 4.30
C GLN A 372 -6.68 6.30 5.52
N VAL A 373 -5.91 5.23 5.41
CA VAL A 373 -4.97 4.79 6.45
C VAL A 373 -3.91 5.86 6.69
N GLU A 374 -3.67 6.19 7.94
CA GLU A 374 -2.55 7.01 8.39
C GLU A 374 -1.57 6.12 9.15
N ALA A 375 -0.45 5.79 8.51
CA ALA A 375 0.44 4.75 9.01
C ALA A 375 1.16 5.17 10.31
N LEU A 376 1.65 6.41 10.40
CA LEU A 376 2.32 6.89 11.61
C LEU A 376 1.38 6.90 12.84
N PRO A 377 0.16 7.47 12.80
CA PRO A 377 -0.78 7.36 13.91
C PRO A 377 -1.12 5.91 14.28
N ALA A 378 -1.26 5.01 13.29
CA ALA A 378 -1.57 3.60 13.55
C ALA A 378 -0.43 2.89 14.28
N VAL A 379 0.82 3.10 13.85
CA VAL A 379 2.01 2.50 14.49
C VAL A 379 2.24 3.09 15.88
N MET A 380 2.05 4.39 16.06
CA MET A 380 2.18 5.02 17.38
C MET A 380 1.12 4.53 18.38
N GLU A 381 -0.13 4.34 17.93
CA GLU A 381 -1.18 3.77 18.78
C GLU A 381 -0.87 2.30 19.12
N ALA A 382 -0.38 1.52 18.17
CA ALA A 382 0.11 0.16 18.41
C ALA A 382 1.19 0.12 19.50
N ALA A 383 2.17 1.03 19.44
CA ALA A 383 3.24 1.15 20.43
C ALA A 383 2.72 1.58 21.80
N ASN A 384 1.75 2.51 21.86
CA ASN A 384 1.16 2.99 23.11
C ASN A 384 0.49 1.86 23.89
N LEU A 385 -0.14 0.89 23.23
CA LEU A 385 -0.76 -0.26 23.88
C LEU A 385 0.27 -1.17 24.62
N VAL A 386 1.54 -1.20 24.17
CA VAL A 386 2.61 -1.94 24.89
C VAL A 386 3.00 -1.25 26.18
N TYR A 387 3.12 0.08 26.14
CA TYR A 387 3.72 0.81 27.23
C TYR A 387 2.71 1.33 28.26
N GLY A 388 1.42 1.09 28.03
CA GLY A 388 0.36 1.53 28.92
C GLY A 388 0.36 3.03 29.16
N PHE A 389 0.86 3.82 28.20
CA PHE A 389 0.74 5.26 28.25
C PHE A 389 -0.72 5.62 28.08
N THR A 390 -1.45 5.66 29.19
CA THR A 390 -2.70 6.40 29.22
C THR A 390 -2.35 7.85 28.88
N ASN A 391 -2.88 8.38 27.79
CA ASN A 391 -2.75 9.77 27.37
C ASN A 391 -3.43 10.72 28.36
N ALA A 392 -2.95 10.75 29.60
CA ALA A 392 -3.21 11.80 30.54
C ALA A 392 -1.94 12.63 30.72
N ILE A 393 -1.54 13.36 29.67
CA ILE A 393 -0.80 14.59 29.91
C ILE A 393 -1.83 15.56 30.48
N ASP A 394 -1.94 15.56 31.78
CA ASP A 394 -2.65 16.61 32.53
C ASP A 394 -1.82 17.89 32.37
N ILE A 395 -2.01 18.59 31.25
CA ILE A 395 -1.45 19.94 31.09
C ILE A 395 -2.27 20.83 32.02
N ASN A 396 -1.75 21.02 33.21
CA ASN A 396 -2.30 21.99 34.14
C ASN A 396 -2.06 23.41 33.61
N LEU A 397 -2.98 23.93 32.80
CA LEU A 397 -2.94 25.24 32.18
C LEU A 397 -3.11 26.41 33.21
N ASN A 398 -3.12 26.14 34.49
CA ASN A 398 -3.25 27.15 35.51
C ASN A 398 -1.94 27.86 35.90
N THR A 399 -0.82 27.48 35.35
CA THR A 399 0.42 28.25 35.46
C THR A 399 0.55 29.20 34.27
N PRO A 400 0.61 30.52 34.48
CA PRO A 400 0.83 31.46 33.38
C PRO A 400 2.20 31.17 32.77
N ILE A 401 2.23 30.87 31.46
CA ILE A 401 3.47 30.73 30.68
C ILE A 401 4.08 32.13 30.57
N THR A 402 5.09 32.40 31.38
CA THR A 402 5.77 33.71 31.45
C THR A 402 7.10 33.73 30.67
N ASP A 403 7.43 32.68 29.93
CA ASP A 403 8.67 32.63 29.18
C ASP A 403 8.55 31.81 27.90
N ASN A 404 9.29 32.23 26.86
CA ASN A 404 9.38 31.59 25.53
C ASN A 404 10.13 30.25 25.53
N SER A 405 10.09 29.49 26.61
CA SER A 405 10.68 28.17 26.69
C SER A 405 9.80 27.16 25.95
N ARG A 406 10.35 26.56 24.90
CA ARG A 406 9.75 25.41 24.24
C ARG A 406 9.68 24.24 25.22
N VAL A 407 8.50 23.70 25.46
CA VAL A 407 8.32 22.43 26.15
C VAL A 407 8.75 21.34 25.15
N ASN A 408 9.89 20.73 25.38
CA ASN A 408 10.21 19.48 24.72
C ASN A 408 9.42 18.39 25.41
N VAL A 409 8.46 17.80 24.68
CA VAL A 409 7.81 16.56 25.06
C VAL A 409 8.70 15.46 24.51
N GLY A 410 9.41 14.76 25.41
CA GLY A 410 10.22 13.59 25.08
C GLY A 410 9.35 12.34 25.01
#